data_4dd84395e6d5c31f2d1e98eacf27bf17
#
_entry.id   4dd84395e6d5c31f2d1e98eacf27bf17
#
_cell.length_a   1.000
_cell.length_b   1.000
_cell.length_c   1.000
_cell.angle_alpha   90.00
_cell.angle_beta   90.00
_cell.angle_gamma   90.00
#
_symmetry.space_group_name_H-M   'P 1'
#
loop_
_entity.id
_entity.type
_entity.pdbx_description
1 polymer ?
#
loop_
_entity_poly.entity_id
_entity_poly.type
_entity_poly.pdbx_seq_one_letter_code
_entity_poly.pdbx_strand_id
1 'polypeptide(L)'
;MRLHFWRDLNMELNKKIWKNEDIEEFNNFLESIKRPEKIEFAKRTINTEMEVLGIPIPDLRKISKEISKGNYFSFLDSNNNRFYENTIINACLINLIKDFKQKKKYLNELYIDNWSTCDILSFKIKGLEKEYWRLSEEYIKNKNLFKRRVGIRILFSYKNNDEYVDKIFKVLDKLYDESEYYVNMAIAWLLCELMIYNRDKTLKYLEHHNLNNFTINKAISKCRDSFRVSKEDKELLLKYKVSFGDGGKK
;
A
#
# COMPACT_ATOMS: atom_id res chain seq x y z
N MET A 1 -26.23 -1.55 15.19
CA MET A 1 -27.14 -0.54 14.62
C MET A 1 -26.49 0.31 13.50
N ARG A 2 -25.62 -0.27 12.60
CA ARG A 2 -24.92 0.45 11.50
C ARG A 2 -25.07 -0.19 10.12
N LEU A 3 -25.84 -1.27 9.97
CA LEU A 3 -25.99 -2.00 8.70
C LEU A 3 -27.18 -1.54 7.84
N HIS A 4 -28.08 -0.71 8.36
CA HIS A 4 -29.24 -0.22 7.62
C HIS A 4 -29.02 1.14 6.94
N PHE A 5 -28.05 1.92 7.36
CA PHE A 5 -27.82 3.29 6.86
C PHE A 5 -27.54 3.37 5.33
N TRP A 6 -26.99 2.29 4.73
CA TRP A 6 -26.69 2.25 3.30
C TRP A 6 -27.85 1.86 2.40
N ARG A 7 -28.85 1.14 2.97
CA ARG A 7 -30.06 0.73 2.21
C ARG A 7 -31.07 1.85 2.01
N ASP A 8 -31.00 2.87 2.86
CA ASP A 8 -31.89 4.02 2.82
C ASP A 8 -31.42 5.10 1.81
N LEU A 9 -30.19 4.98 1.30
CA LEU A 9 -29.61 5.87 0.30
C LEU A 9 -29.72 5.25 -1.10
N ASN A 10 -30.90 5.04 -1.59
CA ASN A 10 -31.42 4.58 -2.90
C ASN A 10 -30.46 4.48 -4.11
N MET A 11 -29.12 4.32 -3.92
CA MET A 11 -28.19 4.16 -5.03
C MET A 11 -27.90 2.68 -5.31
N GLU A 12 -28.17 2.23 -6.53
CA GLU A 12 -27.78 0.91 -7.01
C GLU A 12 -26.26 0.87 -7.31
N LEU A 13 -25.50 0.12 -6.51
CA LEU A 13 -24.05 -0.01 -6.65
C LEU A 13 -23.61 -1.20 -7.52
N ASN A 14 -24.49 -2.15 -7.80
CA ASN A 14 -24.20 -3.36 -8.57
C ASN A 14 -24.63 -3.25 -10.05
N LYS A 15 -24.41 -2.08 -10.63
CA LYS A 15 -24.80 -1.77 -12.01
C LYS A 15 -24.12 -2.70 -13.03
N LYS A 16 -24.83 -3.05 -14.11
CA LYS A 16 -24.28 -3.83 -15.25
C LYS A 16 -23.31 -3.00 -16.11
N ILE A 17 -23.53 -1.70 -16.20
CA ILE A 17 -22.69 -0.73 -16.91
C ILE A 17 -22.71 0.56 -16.08
N TRP A 18 -21.53 1.16 -15.89
CA TRP A 18 -21.37 2.46 -15.27
C TRP A 18 -21.15 3.51 -16.36
N LYS A 19 -22.09 4.44 -16.47
CA LYS A 19 -22.01 5.60 -17.37
C LYS A 19 -21.50 6.84 -16.61
N ASN A 20 -21.21 7.92 -17.32
CA ASN A 20 -20.73 9.16 -16.69
C ASN A 20 -21.76 9.72 -15.68
N GLU A 21 -23.06 9.65 -15.99
CA GLU A 21 -24.11 10.09 -15.08
C GLU A 21 -24.12 9.26 -13.78
N ASP A 22 -23.90 7.95 -13.90
CA ASP A 22 -23.81 7.05 -12.74
C ASP A 22 -22.59 7.38 -11.86
N ILE A 23 -21.50 7.82 -12.46
CA ILE A 23 -20.29 8.23 -11.73
C ILE A 23 -20.51 9.55 -10.97
N GLU A 24 -21.23 10.50 -11.57
CA GLU A 24 -21.62 11.73 -10.87
C GLU A 24 -22.58 11.43 -9.71
N GLU A 25 -23.59 10.58 -9.93
CA GLU A 25 -24.48 10.12 -8.88
C GLU A 25 -23.70 9.43 -7.74
N PHE A 26 -22.71 8.60 -8.10
CA PHE A 26 -21.85 7.92 -7.13
C PHE A 26 -21.00 8.91 -6.32
N ASN A 27 -20.45 9.94 -6.94
CA ASN A 27 -19.71 10.97 -6.24
C ASN A 27 -20.61 11.75 -5.26
N ASN A 28 -21.81 12.12 -5.68
CA ASN A 28 -22.81 12.77 -4.82
C ASN A 28 -23.22 11.85 -3.65
N PHE A 29 -23.35 10.54 -3.89
CA PHE A 29 -23.55 9.56 -2.84
C PHE A 29 -22.39 9.56 -1.84
N LEU A 30 -21.12 9.53 -2.27
CA LEU A 30 -19.97 9.60 -1.36
C LEU A 30 -19.99 10.90 -0.54
N GLU A 31 -20.30 12.04 -1.15
CA GLU A 31 -20.44 13.31 -0.44
C GLU A 31 -21.56 13.29 0.62
N SER A 32 -22.69 12.63 0.33
CA SER A 32 -23.80 12.54 1.28
C SER A 32 -23.48 11.77 2.56
N ILE A 33 -22.45 10.89 2.48
CA ILE A 33 -22.00 10.05 3.61
C ILE A 33 -20.67 10.50 4.20
N LYS A 34 -20.16 11.67 3.80
CA LYS A 34 -18.92 12.24 4.34
C LYS A 34 -18.95 12.34 5.88
N ARG A 35 -17.75 12.35 6.46
CA ARG A 35 -17.55 12.45 7.91
C ARG A 35 -16.72 13.71 8.22
N PRO A 36 -17.34 14.89 8.30
CA PRO A 36 -16.62 16.15 8.47
C PRO A 36 -15.66 16.13 9.66
N GLU A 37 -16.05 15.49 10.76
CA GLU A 37 -15.26 15.37 11.98
C GLU A 37 -13.97 14.55 11.82
N LYS A 38 -13.82 13.82 10.71
CA LYS A 38 -12.63 12.98 10.42
C LYS A 38 -11.74 13.56 9.34
N ILE A 39 -12.19 14.56 8.59
CA ILE A 39 -11.48 15.08 7.41
C ILE A 39 -10.10 15.59 7.78
N GLU A 40 -10.00 16.47 8.78
CA GLU A 40 -8.73 17.07 9.19
C GLU A 40 -7.71 16.03 9.67
N PHE A 41 -8.17 15.06 10.47
CA PHE A 41 -7.31 13.96 10.91
C PHE A 41 -6.85 13.12 9.72
N ALA A 42 -7.75 12.78 8.79
CA ALA A 42 -7.45 11.99 7.61
C ALA A 42 -6.44 12.71 6.70
N LYS A 43 -6.67 13.98 6.35
CA LYS A 43 -5.75 14.80 5.55
C LYS A 43 -4.34 14.81 6.12
N ARG A 44 -4.20 15.13 7.42
CA ARG A 44 -2.90 15.18 8.09
C ARG A 44 -2.19 13.82 8.09
N THR A 45 -2.94 12.71 8.21
CA THR A 45 -2.37 11.36 8.31
C THR A 45 -2.01 10.80 6.95
N ILE A 46 -2.88 11.01 5.95
CA ILE A 46 -2.74 10.42 4.61
C ILE A 46 -1.72 11.20 3.78
N ASN A 47 -1.66 12.53 3.97
CA ASN A 47 -0.82 13.45 3.21
C ASN A 47 -1.09 13.33 1.69
N THR A 48 -2.31 13.66 1.29
CA THR A 48 -2.80 13.66 -0.10
C THR A 48 -3.22 15.07 -0.50
N GLU A 49 -3.02 15.41 -1.77
CA GLU A 49 -3.54 16.64 -2.37
C GLU A 49 -5.01 16.52 -2.79
N MET A 50 -5.56 15.31 -2.77
CA MET A 50 -6.95 15.06 -3.12
C MET A 50 -7.91 15.62 -2.07
N GLU A 51 -9.13 15.90 -2.50
CA GLU A 51 -10.23 16.13 -1.57
C GLU A 51 -10.54 14.84 -0.78
N VAL A 52 -10.70 14.98 0.55
CA VAL A 52 -10.94 13.86 1.48
C VAL A 52 -12.32 14.04 2.12
N LEU A 53 -13.14 13.02 2.06
CA LEU A 53 -14.49 13.00 2.64
C LEU A 53 -14.51 12.43 4.08
N GLY A 54 -13.41 11.80 4.53
CA GLY A 54 -13.27 11.22 5.87
C GLY A 54 -14.03 9.91 6.07
N ILE A 55 -14.45 9.23 4.98
CA ILE A 55 -15.18 7.97 5.06
C ILE A 55 -14.23 6.85 5.51
N PRO A 56 -14.58 6.07 6.57
CA PRO A 56 -13.71 5.02 7.08
C PRO A 56 -13.43 3.92 6.06
N ILE A 57 -12.18 3.43 6.01
CA ILE A 57 -11.76 2.32 5.13
C ILE A 57 -12.69 1.09 5.20
N PRO A 58 -13.16 0.64 6.37
CA PRO A 58 -14.12 -0.47 6.42
C PRO A 58 -15.42 -0.21 5.65
N ASP A 59 -15.88 1.04 5.58
CA ASP A 59 -17.09 1.39 4.84
C ASP A 59 -16.80 1.43 3.34
N LEU A 60 -15.65 1.99 2.91
CA LEU A 60 -15.20 1.94 1.51
C LEU A 60 -15.05 0.51 0.99
N ARG A 61 -14.56 -0.41 1.82
CA ARG A 61 -14.51 -1.84 1.47
C ARG A 61 -15.88 -2.47 1.27
N LYS A 62 -16.89 -2.07 2.05
CA LYS A 62 -18.29 -2.52 1.85
C LYS A 62 -18.84 -1.98 0.53
N ILE A 63 -18.65 -0.70 0.24
CA ILE A 63 -19.03 -0.07 -1.03
C ILE A 63 -18.39 -0.84 -2.19
N SER A 64 -17.08 -1.07 -2.14
CA SER A 64 -16.36 -1.83 -3.18
C SER A 64 -16.92 -3.24 -3.35
N LYS A 65 -17.32 -3.90 -2.26
CA LYS A 65 -17.95 -5.23 -2.30
C LYS A 65 -19.32 -5.18 -2.99
N GLU A 66 -20.11 -4.13 -2.78
CA GLU A 66 -21.40 -3.99 -3.48
C GLU A 66 -21.18 -3.72 -4.99
N ILE A 67 -20.27 -2.80 -5.35
CA ILE A 67 -19.89 -2.54 -6.74
C ILE A 67 -19.40 -3.83 -7.43
N SER A 68 -18.66 -4.68 -6.72
CA SER A 68 -18.12 -5.93 -7.28
C SER A 68 -19.16 -6.98 -7.63
N LYS A 69 -20.39 -6.84 -7.19
CA LYS A 69 -21.51 -7.73 -7.57
C LYS A 69 -22.04 -7.43 -8.98
N GLY A 70 -21.77 -6.24 -9.51
CA GLY A 70 -22.07 -5.85 -10.88
C GLY A 70 -20.83 -5.85 -11.77
N ASN A 71 -20.83 -5.03 -12.83
CA ASN A 71 -19.70 -4.87 -13.72
C ASN A 71 -18.71 -3.83 -13.18
N TYR A 72 -17.87 -4.23 -12.23
CA TYR A 72 -16.86 -3.35 -11.65
C TYR A 72 -15.73 -2.97 -12.63
N PHE A 73 -15.57 -3.66 -13.74
CA PHE A 73 -14.64 -3.24 -14.78
C PHE A 73 -15.08 -1.94 -15.44
N SER A 74 -16.37 -1.80 -15.77
CA SER A 74 -16.88 -0.54 -16.31
C SER A 74 -16.82 0.60 -15.29
N PHE A 75 -16.87 0.31 -13.98
CA PHE A 75 -16.59 1.29 -12.93
C PHE A 75 -15.10 1.71 -12.94
N LEU A 76 -14.18 0.75 -13.02
CA LEU A 76 -12.73 1.04 -13.09
C LEU A 76 -12.36 1.80 -14.38
N ASP A 77 -13.00 1.47 -15.52
CA ASP A 77 -12.76 2.14 -16.80
C ASP A 77 -13.18 3.63 -16.80
N SER A 78 -14.06 4.05 -15.86
CA SER A 78 -14.38 5.46 -15.66
C SER A 78 -13.22 6.29 -15.15
N ASN A 79 -12.19 5.65 -14.59
CA ASN A 79 -11.01 6.27 -13.98
C ASN A 79 -11.35 7.42 -13.01
N ASN A 80 -12.41 7.21 -12.20
CA ASN A 80 -12.91 8.21 -11.27
C ASN A 80 -11.93 8.42 -10.11
N ASN A 81 -11.33 9.61 -10.04
CA ASN A 81 -10.33 10.00 -9.05
C ASN A 81 -10.70 11.35 -8.39
N ARG A 82 -11.98 11.69 -8.27
CA ARG A 82 -12.43 12.96 -7.69
C ARG A 82 -12.01 13.10 -6.23
N PHE A 83 -12.20 12.04 -5.43
CA PHE A 83 -11.89 12.01 -4.01
C PHE A 83 -10.82 10.97 -3.70
N TYR A 84 -10.07 11.17 -2.61
CA TYR A 84 -9.20 10.13 -2.05
C TYR A 84 -9.93 8.78 -1.89
N GLU A 85 -11.17 8.80 -1.43
CA GLU A 85 -11.99 7.61 -1.24
C GLU A 85 -12.21 6.82 -2.54
N ASN A 86 -12.28 7.50 -3.69
CA ASN A 86 -12.37 6.82 -4.99
C ASN A 86 -11.12 5.96 -5.24
N THR A 87 -9.93 6.44 -4.89
CA THR A 87 -8.68 5.68 -5.10
C THR A 87 -8.63 4.43 -4.22
N ILE A 88 -9.17 4.49 -3.00
CA ILE A 88 -9.30 3.34 -2.10
C ILE A 88 -10.30 2.31 -2.66
N ILE A 89 -11.45 2.77 -3.16
CA ILE A 89 -12.44 1.89 -3.80
C ILE A 89 -11.85 1.21 -5.04
N ASN A 90 -11.17 1.98 -5.91
CA ASN A 90 -10.49 1.45 -7.08
C ASN A 90 -9.44 0.40 -6.69
N ALA A 91 -8.59 0.67 -5.68
CA ALA A 91 -7.61 -0.28 -5.17
C ALA A 91 -8.27 -1.57 -4.64
N CYS A 92 -9.40 -1.46 -3.92
CA CYS A 92 -10.15 -2.61 -3.45
C CYS A 92 -10.70 -3.46 -4.61
N LEU A 93 -11.23 -2.85 -5.66
CA LEU A 93 -11.74 -3.55 -6.84
C LEU A 93 -10.61 -4.20 -7.64
N ILE A 94 -9.48 -3.52 -7.82
CA ILE A 94 -8.28 -4.07 -8.47
C ILE A 94 -7.77 -5.33 -7.75
N ASN A 95 -7.91 -5.41 -6.42
CA ASN A 95 -7.55 -6.60 -5.66
C ASN A 95 -8.35 -7.85 -6.05
N LEU A 96 -9.55 -7.69 -6.61
CA LEU A 96 -10.43 -8.79 -7.03
C LEU A 96 -10.01 -9.37 -8.39
N ILE A 97 -9.26 -8.65 -9.20
CA ILE A 97 -8.85 -9.07 -10.54
C ILE A 97 -7.86 -10.23 -10.41
N LYS A 98 -8.19 -11.35 -11.05
CA LYS A 98 -7.38 -12.57 -11.05
C LYS A 98 -6.38 -12.61 -12.21
N ASP A 99 -6.80 -12.15 -13.39
CA ASP A 99 -5.93 -12.11 -14.56
C ASP A 99 -4.82 -11.07 -14.37
N PHE A 100 -3.58 -11.50 -14.54
CA PHE A 100 -2.41 -10.65 -14.28
C PHE A 100 -2.31 -9.48 -15.26
N LYS A 101 -2.56 -9.70 -16.55
CA LYS A 101 -2.45 -8.64 -17.56
C LYS A 101 -3.49 -7.55 -17.32
N GLN A 102 -4.71 -7.96 -17.02
CA GLN A 102 -5.80 -7.06 -16.70
C GLN A 102 -5.53 -6.31 -15.39
N LYS A 103 -5.06 -7.00 -14.35
CA LYS A 103 -4.66 -6.36 -13.09
C LYS A 103 -3.54 -5.37 -13.28
N LYS A 104 -2.49 -5.69 -14.07
CA LYS A 104 -1.40 -4.78 -14.39
C LYS A 104 -1.90 -3.53 -15.13
N LYS A 105 -2.86 -3.67 -16.08
CA LYS A 105 -3.50 -2.52 -16.74
C LYS A 105 -4.05 -1.54 -15.70
N TYR A 106 -4.95 -1.99 -14.84
CA TYR A 106 -5.58 -1.10 -13.85
C TYR A 106 -4.62 -0.61 -12.75
N LEU A 107 -3.59 -1.38 -12.39
CA LEU A 107 -2.53 -0.89 -11.51
C LEU A 107 -1.74 0.26 -12.15
N ASN A 108 -1.53 0.24 -13.46
CA ASN A 108 -0.85 1.32 -14.18
C ASN A 108 -1.72 2.58 -14.27
N GLU A 109 -3.01 2.43 -14.46
CA GLU A 109 -4.01 3.50 -14.58
C GLU A 109 -4.42 4.09 -13.22
N LEU A 110 -4.26 3.33 -12.12
CA LEU A 110 -4.64 3.78 -10.78
C LEU A 110 -3.87 5.04 -10.39
N TYR A 111 -4.62 6.10 -10.10
CA TYR A 111 -4.07 7.31 -9.52
C TYR A 111 -3.65 7.07 -8.07
N ILE A 112 -2.41 7.39 -7.73
CA ILE A 112 -1.86 7.21 -6.38
C ILE A 112 -0.98 8.41 -6.04
N ASP A 113 -1.37 9.18 -5.03
CA ASP A 113 -0.61 10.29 -4.47
C ASP A 113 -0.34 10.11 -2.96
N ASN A 114 -0.65 8.93 -2.39
CA ASN A 114 -0.56 8.70 -0.96
C ASN A 114 -0.22 7.23 -0.62
N TRP A 115 0.30 7.03 0.59
CA TRP A 115 0.70 5.72 1.08
C TRP A 115 -0.48 4.78 1.36
N SER A 116 -1.63 5.33 1.76
CA SER A 116 -2.79 4.53 2.17
C SER A 116 -3.36 3.74 0.98
N THR A 117 -3.49 4.37 -0.20
CA THR A 117 -3.92 3.69 -1.43
C THR A 117 -2.93 2.59 -1.84
N CYS A 118 -1.61 2.83 -1.70
CA CYS A 118 -0.60 1.78 -1.95
C CYS A 118 -0.81 0.56 -1.05
N ASP A 119 -1.14 0.78 0.23
CA ASP A 119 -1.18 -0.27 1.25
C ASP A 119 -2.49 -1.07 1.23
N ILE A 120 -3.54 -0.55 0.60
CA ILE A 120 -4.77 -1.31 0.29
C ILE A 120 -4.50 -2.40 -0.75
N LEU A 121 -3.57 -2.19 -1.68
CA LEU A 121 -3.25 -3.16 -2.73
C LEU A 121 -2.72 -4.47 -2.15
N SER A 122 -3.18 -5.58 -2.72
CA SER A 122 -2.77 -6.94 -2.36
C SER A 122 -2.38 -7.75 -3.59
N PHE A 123 -1.38 -8.61 -3.43
CA PHE A 123 -0.80 -9.36 -4.54
C PHE A 123 -0.79 -10.85 -4.21
N LYS A 124 -1.61 -11.62 -4.93
CA LYS A 124 -1.64 -13.09 -4.84
C LYS A 124 -0.68 -13.64 -5.88
N ILE A 125 0.54 -13.97 -5.45
CA ILE A 125 1.64 -14.33 -6.35
C ILE A 125 1.64 -15.80 -6.77
N LYS A 126 0.93 -16.69 -6.07
CA LYS A 126 0.96 -18.13 -6.32
C LYS A 126 0.64 -18.46 -7.79
N GLY A 127 1.59 -19.09 -8.48
CA GLY A 127 1.53 -19.41 -9.91
C GLY A 127 1.85 -18.23 -10.84
N LEU A 128 2.18 -17.06 -10.31
CA LEU A 128 2.52 -15.81 -11.03
C LEU A 128 3.76 -15.14 -10.40
N GLU A 129 4.62 -15.94 -9.75
CA GLU A 129 5.76 -15.42 -9.00
C GLU A 129 6.72 -14.62 -9.89
N LYS A 130 6.98 -15.10 -11.10
CA LYS A 130 7.89 -14.42 -12.04
C LYS A 130 7.30 -13.11 -12.57
N GLU A 131 5.99 -13.10 -12.85
CA GLU A 131 5.27 -11.94 -13.37
C GLU A 131 5.24 -10.81 -12.33
N TYR A 132 4.87 -11.12 -11.09
CA TYR A 132 4.85 -10.12 -10.01
C TYR A 132 6.26 -9.67 -9.61
N TRP A 133 7.26 -10.54 -9.69
CA TRP A 133 8.65 -10.16 -9.47
C TRP A 133 9.09 -9.09 -10.48
N ARG A 134 8.87 -9.35 -11.78
CA ARG A 134 9.17 -8.38 -12.85
C ARG A 134 8.39 -7.07 -12.68
N LEU A 135 7.12 -7.15 -12.29
CA LEU A 135 6.30 -5.96 -12.01
C LEU A 135 6.87 -5.17 -10.83
N SER A 136 7.32 -5.82 -9.77
CA SER A 136 8.00 -5.18 -8.64
C SER A 136 9.26 -4.43 -9.11
N GLU A 137 10.13 -5.09 -9.89
CA GLU A 137 11.36 -4.46 -10.41
C GLU A 137 11.07 -3.28 -11.35
N GLU A 138 10.01 -3.36 -12.16
CA GLU A 138 9.53 -2.26 -13.02
C GLU A 138 9.07 -1.07 -12.16
N TYR A 139 8.27 -1.34 -11.14
CA TYR A 139 7.70 -0.28 -10.29
C TYR A 139 8.73 0.37 -9.37
N ILE A 140 9.67 -0.37 -8.84
CA ILE A 140 10.76 0.16 -8.00
C ILE A 140 11.62 1.19 -8.76
N LYS A 141 11.73 1.08 -10.08
CA LYS A 141 12.46 2.02 -10.95
C LYS A 141 11.62 3.20 -11.42
N ASN A 142 10.35 3.30 -11.03
CA ASN A 142 9.45 4.34 -11.52
C ASN A 142 9.80 5.71 -10.93
N LYS A 143 9.60 6.78 -11.70
CA LYS A 143 9.79 8.16 -11.24
C LYS A 143 8.82 8.55 -10.12
N ASN A 144 7.57 8.02 -10.16
CA ASN A 144 6.57 8.28 -9.14
C ASN A 144 6.90 7.47 -7.87
N LEU A 145 7.09 8.17 -6.75
CA LEU A 145 7.45 7.56 -5.46
C LEU A 145 6.40 6.55 -4.96
N PHE A 146 5.11 6.78 -5.21
CA PHE A 146 4.07 5.85 -4.78
C PHE A 146 4.01 4.60 -5.65
N LYS A 147 4.38 4.68 -6.95
CA LYS A 147 4.62 3.47 -7.77
C LYS A 147 5.82 2.69 -7.24
N ARG A 148 6.92 3.36 -6.82
CA ARG A 148 8.04 2.68 -6.15
C ARG A 148 7.59 1.99 -4.86
N ARG A 149 6.77 2.68 -4.03
CA ARG A 149 6.18 2.06 -2.84
C ARG A 149 5.37 0.81 -3.18
N VAL A 150 4.53 0.85 -4.21
CA VAL A 150 3.78 -0.34 -4.67
C VAL A 150 4.74 -1.47 -5.08
N GLY A 151 5.83 -1.15 -5.77
CA GLY A 151 6.89 -2.12 -6.10
C GLY A 151 7.43 -2.82 -4.86
N ILE A 152 7.77 -2.07 -3.80
CA ILE A 152 8.18 -2.63 -2.50
C ILE A 152 7.04 -3.45 -1.88
N ARG A 153 5.78 -3.00 -1.95
CA ARG A 153 4.63 -3.74 -1.42
C ARG A 153 4.42 -5.10 -2.09
N ILE A 154 4.74 -5.24 -3.38
CA ILE A 154 4.72 -6.54 -4.07
C ILE A 154 5.71 -7.50 -3.42
N LEU A 155 6.91 -7.06 -3.01
CA LEU A 155 7.94 -7.89 -2.38
C LEU A 155 7.47 -8.52 -1.06
N PHE A 156 6.54 -7.90 -0.34
CA PHE A 156 5.94 -8.49 0.88
C PHE A 156 5.29 -9.86 0.64
N SER A 157 4.83 -10.11 -0.57
CA SER A 157 4.21 -11.40 -0.91
C SER A 157 5.21 -12.55 -1.00
N TYR A 158 6.50 -12.24 -1.08
CA TYR A 158 7.59 -13.24 -1.17
C TYR A 158 8.30 -13.53 0.16
N LYS A 159 7.91 -12.86 1.25
CA LYS A 159 8.60 -12.95 2.55
C LYS A 159 8.68 -14.37 3.12
N ASN A 160 7.78 -15.28 2.71
CA ASN A 160 7.76 -16.70 3.13
C ASN A 160 8.37 -17.63 2.09
N ASN A 161 8.94 -17.09 1.02
CA ASN A 161 9.56 -17.88 -0.05
C ASN A 161 11.07 -17.74 0.02
N ASP A 162 11.73 -18.77 0.55
CA ASP A 162 13.17 -18.77 0.84
C ASP A 162 14.03 -18.49 -0.41
N GLU A 163 13.59 -18.93 -1.59
CA GLU A 163 14.26 -18.64 -2.87
C GLU A 163 14.32 -17.13 -3.18
N TYR A 164 13.29 -16.37 -2.76
CA TYR A 164 13.17 -14.96 -3.08
C TYR A 164 13.74 -14.04 -2.00
N VAL A 165 13.92 -14.50 -0.76
CA VAL A 165 14.40 -13.66 0.35
C VAL A 165 15.76 -13.05 0.04
N ASP A 166 16.71 -13.85 -0.44
CA ASP A 166 18.05 -13.35 -0.80
C ASP A 166 18.01 -12.41 -2.02
N LYS A 167 17.07 -12.65 -2.94
CA LYS A 167 16.82 -11.74 -4.06
C LYS A 167 16.24 -10.39 -3.59
N ILE A 168 15.35 -10.41 -2.57
CA ILE A 168 14.81 -9.18 -1.96
C ILE A 168 15.96 -8.34 -1.39
N PHE A 169 16.86 -8.92 -0.62
CA PHE A 169 18.00 -8.18 -0.07
C PHE A 169 18.85 -7.53 -1.16
N LYS A 170 19.13 -8.25 -2.26
CA LYS A 170 19.83 -7.68 -3.42
C LYS A 170 19.08 -6.54 -4.11
N VAL A 171 17.74 -6.56 -4.10
CA VAL A 171 16.94 -5.45 -4.61
C VAL A 171 17.03 -4.26 -3.66
N LEU A 172 16.95 -4.50 -2.34
CA LEU A 172 17.05 -3.44 -1.34
C LEU A 172 18.39 -2.74 -1.36
N ASP A 173 19.50 -3.46 -1.56
CA ASP A 173 20.84 -2.87 -1.65
C ASP A 173 21.00 -1.90 -2.83
N LYS A 174 20.21 -2.05 -3.88
CA LYS A 174 20.18 -1.10 -5.01
C LYS A 174 19.42 0.19 -4.71
N LEU A 175 18.75 0.28 -3.57
CA LEU A 175 17.99 1.44 -3.11
C LEU A 175 18.76 2.25 -2.03
N TYR A 176 20.09 2.17 -2.07
CA TYR A 176 20.98 2.84 -1.11
C TYR A 176 20.84 4.37 -1.11
N ASP A 177 20.49 4.95 -2.25
CA ASP A 177 20.29 6.39 -2.48
C ASP A 177 18.82 6.83 -2.47
N GLU A 178 17.88 5.94 -2.07
CA GLU A 178 16.46 6.31 -1.99
C GLU A 178 16.26 7.41 -0.93
N SER A 179 15.73 8.56 -1.34
CA SER A 179 15.52 9.72 -0.49
C SER A 179 14.06 9.89 -0.02
N GLU A 180 13.12 9.27 -0.73
CA GLU A 180 11.70 9.48 -0.49
C GLU A 180 11.21 8.79 0.79
N TYR A 181 10.65 9.58 1.69
CA TYR A 181 10.17 9.13 2.99
C TYR A 181 9.26 7.91 2.92
N TYR A 182 8.24 7.95 2.03
CA TYR A 182 7.24 6.88 1.96
C TYR A 182 7.79 5.59 1.35
N VAL A 183 8.81 5.66 0.51
CA VAL A 183 9.51 4.47 -0.03
C VAL A 183 10.37 3.86 1.06
N ASN A 184 11.19 4.67 1.75
CA ASN A 184 12.02 4.24 2.87
C ASN A 184 11.20 3.61 4.01
N MET A 185 10.02 4.15 4.30
CA MET A 185 9.09 3.56 5.29
C MET A 185 8.52 2.21 4.84
N ALA A 186 8.31 1.99 3.54
CA ALA A 186 7.90 0.68 3.01
C ALA A 186 9.05 -0.34 3.10
N ILE A 187 10.28 0.06 2.77
CA ILE A 187 11.48 -0.78 2.92
C ILE A 187 11.67 -1.17 4.40
N ALA A 188 11.58 -0.19 5.29
CA ALA A 188 11.68 -0.44 6.74
C ALA A 188 10.61 -1.42 7.25
N TRP A 189 9.39 -1.35 6.72
CA TRP A 189 8.35 -2.30 7.06
C TRP A 189 8.63 -3.68 6.47
N LEU A 190 9.09 -3.76 5.22
CA LEU A 190 9.48 -5.03 4.59
C LEU A 190 10.59 -5.73 5.40
N LEU A 191 11.62 -4.99 5.85
CA LEU A 191 12.68 -5.54 6.70
C LEU A 191 12.13 -6.07 8.04
N CYS A 192 11.15 -5.39 8.64
CA CYS A 192 10.48 -5.90 9.83
C CYS A 192 9.73 -7.21 9.55
N GLU A 193 9.02 -7.33 8.43
CA GLU A 193 8.38 -8.58 8.03
C GLU A 193 9.41 -9.69 7.75
N LEU A 194 10.53 -9.37 7.10
CA LEU A 194 11.62 -10.32 6.86
C LEU A 194 12.26 -10.77 8.19
N MET A 195 12.44 -9.87 9.15
CA MET A 195 12.92 -10.24 10.49
C MET A 195 11.99 -11.25 11.18
N ILE A 196 10.68 -11.11 11.00
CA ILE A 196 9.69 -12.02 11.61
C ILE A 196 9.70 -13.40 10.96
N TYR A 197 9.87 -13.47 9.63
CA TYR A 197 9.75 -14.71 8.87
C TYR A 197 11.10 -15.37 8.52
N ASN A 198 12.19 -14.58 8.49
CA ASN A 198 13.52 -15.01 8.05
C ASN A 198 14.59 -14.36 8.94
N ARG A 199 14.48 -14.58 10.24
CA ARG A 199 15.29 -13.94 11.28
C ARG A 199 16.79 -13.94 10.95
N ASP A 200 17.37 -15.13 10.78
CA ASP A 200 18.82 -15.27 10.66
C ASP A 200 19.37 -14.65 9.37
N LYS A 201 18.67 -14.79 8.25
CA LYS A 201 19.02 -14.11 7.00
C LYS A 201 18.92 -12.60 7.14
N THR A 202 17.92 -12.09 7.87
CA THR A 202 17.73 -10.66 8.07
C THR A 202 18.81 -10.08 8.99
N LEU A 203 19.18 -10.75 10.06
CA LEU A 203 20.28 -10.35 10.93
C LEU A 203 21.61 -10.28 10.15
N LYS A 204 21.90 -11.34 9.36
CA LYS A 204 23.10 -11.33 8.49
C LYS A 204 23.07 -10.18 7.47
N TYR A 205 21.91 -9.85 6.91
CA TYR A 205 21.76 -8.71 6.00
C TYR A 205 22.03 -7.39 6.71
N LEU A 206 21.56 -7.22 7.96
CA LEU A 206 21.78 -6.00 8.74
C LEU A 206 23.27 -5.76 9.10
N GLU A 207 24.12 -6.77 9.02
CA GLU A 207 25.58 -6.62 9.22
C GLU A 207 26.29 -5.99 8.02
N HIS A 208 25.73 -6.10 6.79
CA HIS A 208 26.43 -5.77 5.54
C HIS A 208 25.58 -5.00 4.53
N HIS A 209 24.45 -4.39 4.97
CA HIS A 209 23.52 -3.69 4.08
C HIS A 209 24.10 -2.39 3.50
N ASN A 210 23.56 -1.96 2.34
CA ASN A 210 23.88 -0.68 1.73
C ASN A 210 22.80 0.40 1.97
N LEU A 211 21.70 0.09 2.65
CA LEU A 211 20.60 1.03 2.87
C LEU A 211 21.04 2.22 3.74
N ASN A 212 20.41 3.37 3.53
CA ASN A 212 20.66 4.56 4.32
C ASN A 212 20.26 4.39 5.81
N ASN A 213 20.91 5.16 6.68
CA ASN A 213 20.76 5.08 8.14
C ASN A 213 19.31 5.32 8.60
N PHE A 214 18.58 6.22 7.92
CA PHE A 214 17.17 6.49 8.24
C PHE A 214 16.34 5.22 8.09
N THR A 215 16.46 4.52 6.97
CA THR A 215 15.70 3.31 6.65
C THR A 215 15.98 2.20 7.65
N ILE A 216 17.24 1.95 7.98
CA ILE A 216 17.63 0.94 8.98
C ILE A 216 17.09 1.27 10.36
N ASN A 217 17.26 2.51 10.82
CA ASN A 217 16.73 2.93 12.12
C ASN A 217 15.21 2.81 12.20
N LYS A 218 14.49 3.10 11.10
CA LYS A 218 13.04 2.90 11.01
C LYS A 218 12.66 1.41 10.99
N ALA A 219 13.43 0.54 10.33
CA ALA A 219 13.21 -0.89 10.37
C ALA A 219 13.35 -1.45 11.79
N ILE A 220 14.42 -1.07 12.50
CA ILE A 220 14.65 -1.44 13.91
C ILE A 220 13.51 -0.94 14.79
N SER A 221 13.06 0.32 14.63
CA SER A 221 11.92 0.84 15.38
C SER A 221 10.66 0.00 15.14
N LYS A 222 10.32 -0.29 13.87
CA LYS A 222 9.16 -1.13 13.53
C LYS A 222 9.25 -2.54 14.12
N CYS A 223 10.44 -3.16 14.14
CA CYS A 223 10.64 -4.45 14.79
C CYS A 223 10.40 -4.35 16.31
N ARG A 224 10.90 -3.29 16.94
CA ARG A 224 10.72 -3.08 18.39
C ARG A 224 9.27 -2.80 18.79
N ASP A 225 8.50 -2.15 17.91
CA ASP A 225 7.07 -1.88 18.13
C ASP A 225 6.20 -3.12 17.83
N SER A 226 6.73 -4.12 17.09
CA SER A 226 5.98 -5.30 16.71
C SER A 226 5.81 -6.30 17.87
N PHE A 227 4.58 -6.77 18.10
CA PHE A 227 4.32 -7.86 19.04
C PHE A 227 4.80 -9.24 18.53
N ARG A 228 5.14 -9.36 17.24
CA ARG A 228 5.61 -10.60 16.60
C ARG A 228 7.13 -10.80 16.71
N VAL A 229 7.87 -9.79 17.18
CA VAL A 229 9.31 -9.86 17.41
C VAL A 229 9.56 -10.12 18.90
N SER A 230 10.43 -11.07 19.23
CA SER A 230 10.76 -11.43 20.62
C SER A 230 11.43 -10.28 21.38
N LYS A 231 11.40 -10.32 22.70
CA LYS A 231 12.08 -9.30 23.52
C LYS A 231 13.59 -9.34 23.30
N GLU A 232 14.15 -10.54 23.20
CA GLU A 232 15.58 -10.81 22.95
C GLU A 232 16.01 -10.19 21.61
N ASP A 233 15.21 -10.39 20.56
CA ASP A 233 15.50 -9.83 19.24
C ASP A 233 15.34 -8.31 19.20
N LYS A 234 14.40 -7.75 19.96
CA LYS A 234 14.26 -6.30 20.11
C LYS A 234 15.51 -5.65 20.71
N GLU A 235 16.11 -6.29 21.70
CA GLU A 235 17.38 -5.84 22.31
C GLU A 235 18.57 -6.08 21.38
N LEU A 236 18.63 -7.25 20.72
CA LEU A 236 19.67 -7.57 19.75
C LEU A 236 19.72 -6.55 18.61
N LEU A 237 18.57 -6.14 18.08
CA LEU A 237 18.47 -5.18 16.98
C LEU A 237 19.03 -3.80 17.31
N LEU A 238 19.14 -3.42 18.59
CA LEU A 238 19.75 -2.15 18.99
C LEU A 238 21.23 -2.05 18.59
N LYS A 239 21.94 -3.18 18.44
CA LYS A 239 23.34 -3.22 17.99
C LYS A 239 23.51 -2.69 16.55
N TYR A 240 22.48 -2.81 15.74
CA TYR A 240 22.47 -2.36 14.34
C TYR A 240 21.96 -0.92 14.18
N LYS A 241 21.54 -0.28 15.28
CA LYS A 241 21.09 1.10 15.23
C LYS A 241 22.24 2.04 14.94
N VAL A 242 22.13 2.80 13.87
CA VAL A 242 23.13 3.79 13.50
C VAL A 242 22.85 5.10 14.23
N SER A 243 23.82 5.60 15.00
CA SER A 243 23.75 6.95 15.56
C SER A 243 23.85 7.97 14.43
N PHE A 244 22.94 8.93 14.42
CA PHE A 244 23.15 10.14 13.62
C PHE A 244 24.27 10.90 14.31
N GLY A 245 25.46 10.90 13.73
CA GLY A 245 26.54 11.79 14.20
C GLY A 245 26.03 13.24 14.23
N ASP A 246 26.52 14.05 15.15
CA ASP A 246 26.20 15.47 15.34
C ASP A 246 26.64 16.35 14.14
N GLY A 247 26.18 16.03 12.96
CA GLY A 247 26.56 16.69 11.72
C GLY A 247 25.45 16.68 10.68
N GLY A 248 24.38 17.47 10.87
CA GLY A 248 23.37 17.58 9.85
C GLY A 248 22.11 18.34 10.24
N LYS A 249 22.25 19.49 10.90
CA LYS A 249 21.29 20.58 10.71
C LYS A 249 21.60 21.21 9.35
N LYS A 250 20.84 20.88 8.33
CA LYS A 250 20.56 21.76 7.19
C LYS A 250 19.18 21.40 6.66
#